data_fe8932314ecedf013fe03655ad9d6843
#
_entry.id   fe8932314ecedf013fe03655ad9d6843
#
_cell.length_a   1.000
_cell.length_b   1.000
_cell.length_c   1.000
_cell.angle_alpha   90.00
_cell.angle_beta   90.00
_cell.angle_gamma   90.00
#
_symmetry.space_group_name_H-M   'P 1'
#
loop_
_entity.id
_entity.type
_entity.pdbx_description
1 polymer ?
#
loop_
_entity_poly.entity_id
_entity_poly.type
_entity_poly.pdbx_seq_one_letter_code
_entity_poly.pdbx_strand_id
1 'polypeptide(L)' 'IAKFLFDNEAILINLKQVKIAQILNITPETFSRKLAKLKNEKVIQNEKGYIKILDHEKLKDYISY' A
#
# COMPACT_ATOMS: atom_id res chain seq x y z
N ILE A 1 -4.98 0.96 -5.89
CA ILE A 1 -3.82 0.78 -4.98
C ILE A 1 -4.00 -0.43 -4.09
N ALA A 2 -5.17 -0.61 -3.50
CA ALA A 2 -5.41 -1.76 -2.64
C ALA A 2 -5.17 -3.08 -3.38
N LYS A 3 -5.65 -3.16 -4.62
CA LYS A 3 -5.46 -4.37 -5.42
C LYS A 3 -3.98 -4.61 -5.72
N PHE A 4 -3.23 -3.54 -6.03
CA PHE A 4 -1.80 -3.67 -6.28
C PHE A 4 -1.08 -4.21 -5.05
N LEU A 5 -1.40 -3.67 -3.87
CA LEU A 5 -0.78 -4.12 -2.63
C LEU A 5 -1.11 -5.59 -2.35
N PHE A 6 -2.36 -5.96 -2.54
CA PHE A 6 -2.80 -7.32 -2.30
C PHE A 6 -2.13 -8.32 -3.23
N ASP A 7 -2.09 -8.00 -4.52
CA ASP A 7 -1.56 -8.91 -5.53
C ASP A 7 -0.03 -9.02 -5.47
N ASN A 8 0.64 -8.00 -4.92
CA ASN A 8 2.10 -7.91 -4.95
C ASN A 8 2.72 -7.89 -3.56
N GLU A 9 2.04 -8.45 -2.57
CA GLU A 9 2.52 -8.42 -1.19
C GLU A 9 3.94 -8.95 -1.06
N ALA A 10 4.27 -9.99 -1.81
CA ALA A 10 5.59 -10.61 -1.71
C ALA A 10 6.73 -9.66 -2.06
N ILE A 11 6.50 -8.70 -2.95
CA ILE A 11 7.53 -7.73 -3.34
C ILE A 11 7.53 -6.48 -2.46
N LEU A 12 6.48 -6.25 -1.69
CA LEU A 12 6.38 -5.07 -0.83
C LEU A 12 7.48 -5.04 0.23
N ILE A 13 7.94 -6.20 0.65
CA ILE A 13 9.00 -6.28 1.66
C ILE A 13 10.35 -5.83 1.12
N ASN A 14 10.49 -5.76 -0.20
CA ASN A 14 11.74 -5.38 -0.86
C ASN A 14 11.66 -4.04 -1.59
N LEU A 15 10.49 -3.40 -1.61
CA LEU A 15 10.29 -2.14 -2.32
C LEU A 15 9.81 -1.07 -1.36
N LYS A 16 10.54 0.04 -1.31
CA LYS A 16 10.12 1.20 -0.53
C LYS A 16 8.92 1.86 -1.18
N GLN A 17 8.11 2.54 -0.37
CA GLN A 17 6.91 3.25 -0.80
C GLN A 17 7.19 4.17 -1.98
N VAL A 18 8.31 4.91 -1.95
CA VAL A 18 8.69 5.82 -3.02
C VAL A 18 8.83 5.06 -4.34
N LYS A 19 9.45 3.89 -4.30
CA LYS A 19 9.66 3.09 -5.50
C LYS A 19 8.35 2.57 -6.08
N ILE A 20 7.43 2.18 -5.21
CA ILE A 20 6.12 1.70 -5.63
C ILE A 20 5.35 2.84 -6.32
N ALA A 21 5.43 4.06 -5.77
CA ALA A 21 4.80 5.21 -6.40
C ALA A 21 5.33 5.43 -7.81
N GLN A 22 6.62 5.26 -8.02
CA GLN A 22 7.23 5.38 -9.34
C GLN A 22 6.68 4.32 -10.31
N ILE A 23 6.56 3.09 -9.83
CA ILE A 23 6.03 1.99 -10.64
C ILE A 23 4.59 2.29 -11.06
N LEU A 24 3.80 2.86 -10.16
CA LEU A 24 2.41 3.21 -10.43
C LEU A 24 2.27 4.53 -11.19
N ASN A 25 3.39 5.19 -11.45
CA ASN A 25 3.42 6.46 -12.17
C ASN A 25 2.59 7.55 -11.48
N ILE A 26 2.70 7.62 -10.17
CA ILE A 26 2.07 8.67 -9.36
C ILE A 26 3.12 9.30 -8.45
N THR A 27 2.86 10.54 -8.01
CA THR A 27 3.81 11.20 -7.10
C THR A 27 3.79 10.54 -5.73
N PRO A 28 4.91 10.56 -5.00
CA PRO A 28 4.94 10.03 -3.63
C PRO A 28 3.90 10.67 -2.71
N GLU A 29 3.63 11.97 -2.92
CA GLU A 29 2.63 12.68 -2.12
C GLU A 29 1.24 12.13 -2.36
N THR A 30 0.87 11.91 -3.61
CA THR A 30 -0.42 11.34 -3.97
C THR A 30 -0.55 9.92 -3.43
N PHE A 31 0.51 9.14 -3.58
CA PHE A 31 0.52 7.77 -3.07
C PHE A 31 0.34 7.74 -1.56
N SER A 32 1.09 8.59 -0.85
CA SER A 32 1.00 8.69 0.61
C SER A 32 -0.40 9.08 1.05
N ARG A 33 -1.02 10.02 0.33
CA ARG A 33 -2.38 10.47 0.63
C ARG A 33 -3.39 9.33 0.46
N LYS A 34 -3.25 8.54 -0.60
CA LYS A 34 -4.13 7.41 -0.85
C LYS A 34 -3.94 6.30 0.19
N LEU A 35 -2.72 6.14 0.69
CA LEU A 35 -2.43 5.15 1.72
C LEU A 35 -2.89 5.57 3.11
N ALA A 36 -3.07 6.88 3.33
CA ALA A 36 -3.39 7.39 4.66
C ALA A 36 -4.63 6.73 5.24
N LYS A 37 -5.66 6.53 4.43
CA LYS A 37 -6.88 5.90 4.90
C LYS A 37 -6.62 4.47 5.37
N LEU A 38 -5.86 3.72 4.61
CA LEU A 38 -5.51 2.34 4.97
C LEU A 38 -4.68 2.30 6.24
N LYS A 39 -3.77 3.25 6.40
CA LYS A 39 -2.95 3.35 7.61
C LYS A 39 -3.82 3.67 8.82
N ASN A 40 -4.75 4.62 8.67
CA ASN A 40 -5.61 5.05 9.76
C ASN A 40 -6.52 3.92 10.26
N GLU A 41 -6.93 3.03 9.37
CA GLU A 41 -7.76 1.90 9.73
C GLU A 41 -6.95 0.67 10.10
N LYS A 42 -5.63 0.82 10.17
CA LYS A 42 -4.70 -0.24 10.55
C LYS A 42 -4.75 -1.45 9.61
N VAL A 43 -5.09 -1.20 8.36
CA VAL A 43 -5.05 -2.22 7.31
C VAL A 43 -3.62 -2.46 6.87
N ILE A 44 -2.83 -1.38 6.82
CA ILE A 44 -1.42 -1.45 6.47
C ILE A 44 -0.60 -0.63 7.47
N GLN A 45 0.69 -0.88 7.48
CA GLN A 45 1.64 -0.15 8.31
C GLN A 45 2.84 0.24 7.44
N ASN A 46 3.36 1.46 7.66
CA ASN A 46 4.61 1.89 7.03
C ASN A 46 5.72 1.70 8.04
N GLU A 47 6.70 0.88 7.69
CA GLU A 47 7.83 0.58 8.54
C GLU A 47 9.12 0.86 7.79
N LYS A 48 9.83 1.92 8.18
CA LYS A 48 11.10 2.32 7.56
C LYS A 48 10.99 2.53 6.04
N GLY A 49 9.84 3.04 5.60
CA GLY A 49 9.60 3.29 4.17
C GLY A 49 9.01 2.10 3.43
N TYR A 50 8.85 0.96 4.08
CA TYR A 50 8.23 -0.22 3.49
C TYR A 50 6.80 -0.37 3.95
N ILE A 51 5.96 -0.94 3.09
CA ILE A 51 4.55 -1.16 3.40
C ILE A 51 4.35 -2.59 3.86
N LYS A 52 3.66 -2.75 4.99
CA LYS A 52 3.31 -4.07 5.51
C LYS A 52 1.81 -4.18 5.63
N ILE A 53 1.23 -5.25 5.10
CA ILE A 53 -0.20 -5.49 5.20
C ILE A 53 -0.50 -6.13 6.55
N LEU A 54 -1.34 -5.47 7.35
CA LEU A 54 -1.69 -5.95 8.68
C LEU A 54 -2.96 -6.79 8.68
N ASP A 55 -3.92 -6.42 7.83
CA ASP A 55 -5.22 -7.09 7.78
C ASP A 55 -5.60 -7.33 6.32
N HIS A 56 -5.34 -8.54 5.85
CA HIS A 56 -5.60 -8.90 4.45
C HIS A 56 -7.08 -8.89 4.11
N GLU A 57 -7.91 -9.33 5.03
CA GLU A 57 -9.35 -9.37 4.82
C GLU A 57 -9.91 -7.96 4.63
N LYS A 58 -9.49 -7.05 5.49
CA LYS A 58 -9.94 -5.67 5.41
C LYS A 58 -9.42 -4.99 4.14
N LEU A 59 -8.22 -5.35 3.72
CA LEU A 59 -7.66 -4.83 2.49
C LEU A 59 -8.50 -5.25 1.28
N LYS A 60 -9.01 -6.46 1.27
CA LYS A 60 -9.90 -6.92 0.21
C LYS A 60 -11.14 -6.06 0.06
N ASP A 61 -11.65 -5.53 1.17
CA ASP A 61 -12.84 -4.68 1.15
C ASP A 61 -12.61 -3.38 0.39
N TYR A 62 -11.36 -2.98 0.21
CA TYR A 62 -11.00 -1.78 -0.55
C TYR A 62 -10.77 -2.05 -2.02
N ILE A 63 -10.80 -3.31 -2.45
CA ILE A 63 -10.62 -3.67 -3.86
C ILE A 63 -11.97 -3.56 -4.55
N SER A 64 -12.02 -2.75 -5.62
CA SER A 64 -13.24 -2.59 -6.42
C SER A 64 -13.36 -3.75 -7.40
N TYR A 65 -14.55 -4.30 -7.48
CA TYR A 65 -14.87 -5.36 -8.41
C TYR A 65 -15.83 -4.85 -9.48
#